data_0969b45890809b9dc093df74a40f5c9c
#
_entry.id   0969b45890809b9dc093df74a40f5c9c
#
_cell.length_a   1.000
_cell.length_b   1.000
_cell.length_c   1.000
_cell.angle_alpha   90.00
_cell.angle_beta   90.00
_cell.angle_gamma   90.00
#
_symmetry.space_group_name_H-M   'P 1'
#
loop_
_entity.id
_entity.type
_entity.pdbx_description
1 polymer ?
#
loop_
_entity_poly.entity_id
_entity_poly.type
_entity_poly.pdbx_seq_one_letter_code
_entity_poly.pdbx_strand_id
1 'polypeptide(L)'
;VVALEKINPVGYRNINTVADMLRMEILRDKKAEKILAEVNGASLEQVKGMANAVSDTIKHITFGAPTYVGVTRASEPVLGAIASKSELNKATAPVKGNAAVYVMQVINKENNAEEFNAKNEETTLATMSARFASSFINDLYEKANVKDDRYLYF
;
A
#
# COMPACT_ATOMS: atom_id res chain seq x y z
N VAL A 1 -29.87 -16.45 15.39
CA VAL A 1 -29.19 -17.34 16.37
C VAL A 1 -27.76 -17.50 15.92
N VAL A 2 -26.79 -17.21 16.78
CA VAL A 2 -25.35 -17.36 16.51
C VAL A 2 -24.80 -18.40 17.49
N ALA A 3 -24.00 -19.34 16.97
CA ALA A 3 -23.32 -20.34 17.77
C ALA A 3 -21.80 -20.16 17.62
N LEU A 4 -21.08 -20.16 18.73
CA LEU A 4 -19.62 -20.14 18.73
C LEU A 4 -19.14 -21.56 18.42
N GLU A 5 -18.51 -21.74 17.26
CA GLU A 5 -18.01 -23.03 16.79
C GLU A 5 -16.63 -23.36 17.34
N LYS A 6 -15.74 -22.35 17.38
CA LYS A 6 -14.36 -22.57 17.78
C LYS A 6 -13.68 -21.30 18.26
N ILE A 7 -12.88 -21.41 19.31
CA ILE A 7 -11.93 -20.38 19.75
C ILE A 7 -10.53 -20.80 19.29
N ASN A 8 -9.89 -19.97 18.46
CA ASN A 8 -8.52 -20.20 18.06
C ASN A 8 -7.57 -19.48 19.03
N PRO A 9 -6.61 -20.17 19.64
CA PRO A 9 -5.61 -19.54 20.49
C PRO A 9 -4.72 -18.58 19.67
N VAL A 10 -4.09 -17.63 20.34
CA VAL A 10 -3.09 -16.76 19.74
C VAL A 10 -1.92 -17.60 19.24
N GLY A 11 -1.53 -17.39 17.97
CA GLY A 11 -0.43 -18.13 17.33
C GLY A 11 -0.49 -18.09 15.80
N TYR A 12 0.35 -18.88 15.17
CA TYR A 12 0.35 -19.02 13.71
C TYR A 12 -0.82 -19.89 13.24
N ARG A 13 -1.44 -19.46 12.14
CA ARG A 13 -2.47 -20.27 11.48
C ARG A 13 -1.88 -21.53 10.91
N ASN A 14 -2.66 -22.61 10.91
CA ASN A 14 -2.24 -23.87 10.28
C ASN A 14 -1.98 -23.62 8.78
N ILE A 15 -0.83 -24.10 8.29
CA ILE A 15 -0.40 -23.94 6.89
C ILE A 15 -1.47 -24.43 5.91
N ASN A 16 -2.18 -25.49 6.23
CA ASN A 16 -3.21 -26.05 5.35
C ASN A 16 -4.39 -25.12 5.14
N THR A 17 -4.67 -24.21 6.10
CA THR A 17 -5.78 -23.25 5.99
C THR A 17 -5.42 -21.98 5.20
N VAL A 18 -4.12 -21.73 4.99
CA VAL A 18 -3.60 -20.53 4.31
C VAL A 18 -2.76 -20.87 3.08
N ALA A 19 -2.59 -22.15 2.77
CA ALA A 19 -1.69 -22.62 1.71
C ALA A 19 -2.01 -21.99 0.33
N ASP A 20 -3.28 -21.92 -0.05
CA ASP A 20 -3.67 -21.39 -1.35
C ASP A 20 -3.40 -19.90 -1.45
N MET A 21 -3.68 -19.16 -0.38
CA MET A 21 -3.38 -17.72 -0.32
C MET A 21 -1.87 -17.48 -0.42
N LEU A 22 -1.08 -18.19 0.37
CA LEU A 22 0.39 -18.09 0.34
C LEU A 22 0.97 -18.48 -1.01
N ARG A 23 0.43 -19.53 -1.64
CA ARG A 23 0.85 -19.94 -2.99
C ARG A 23 0.66 -18.82 -4.01
N MET A 24 -0.49 -18.15 -3.98
CA MET A 24 -0.77 -17.03 -4.89
C MET A 24 0.20 -15.87 -4.66
N GLU A 25 0.47 -15.53 -3.42
CA GLU A 25 1.44 -14.47 -3.07
C GLU A 25 2.85 -14.81 -3.54
N ILE A 26 3.34 -16.02 -3.25
CA ILE A 26 4.66 -16.48 -3.68
C ILE A 26 4.77 -16.52 -5.21
N LEU A 27 3.73 -16.97 -5.91
CA LEU A 27 3.72 -16.98 -7.37
C LEU A 27 3.78 -15.56 -7.95
N ARG A 28 3.05 -14.62 -7.34
CA ARG A 28 3.10 -13.21 -7.73
C ARG A 28 4.51 -12.64 -7.54
N ASP A 29 5.12 -12.94 -6.41
CA ASP A 29 6.47 -12.47 -6.10
C ASP A 29 7.50 -13.01 -7.07
N LYS A 30 7.48 -14.32 -7.32
CA LYS A 30 8.38 -14.95 -8.31
C LYS A 30 8.19 -14.45 -9.74
N LYS A 31 6.94 -14.15 -10.13
CA LYS A 31 6.66 -13.51 -11.43
C LYS A 31 7.25 -12.10 -11.48
N ALA A 32 7.07 -11.32 -10.42
CA ALA A 32 7.63 -9.97 -10.35
C ALA A 32 9.16 -9.99 -10.41
N GLU A 33 9.83 -10.91 -9.71
CA GLU A 33 11.28 -11.07 -9.75
C GLU A 33 11.79 -11.38 -11.17
N LYS A 34 11.12 -12.29 -11.90
CA LYS A 34 11.46 -12.59 -13.29
C LYS A 34 11.32 -11.36 -14.18
N ILE A 35 10.21 -10.65 -14.09
CA ILE A 35 9.96 -9.43 -14.87
C ILE A 35 11.00 -8.34 -14.52
N LEU A 36 11.31 -8.17 -13.23
CA LEU A 36 12.34 -7.23 -12.79
C LEU A 36 13.70 -7.57 -13.42
N ALA A 37 14.07 -8.84 -13.49
CA ALA A 37 15.32 -9.27 -14.11
C ALA A 37 15.34 -9.00 -15.63
N GLU A 38 14.22 -9.24 -16.32
CA GLU A 38 14.08 -9.00 -17.77
C GLU A 38 14.10 -7.50 -18.12
N VAL A 39 13.51 -6.67 -17.28
CA VAL A 39 13.38 -5.22 -17.51
C VAL A 39 14.59 -4.43 -16.98
N ASN A 40 15.43 -5.06 -16.17
CA ASN A 40 16.57 -4.39 -15.56
C ASN A 40 17.57 -3.89 -16.61
N GLY A 41 17.83 -2.58 -16.61
CA GLY A 41 18.71 -1.92 -17.56
C GLY A 41 18.10 -1.66 -18.95
N ALA A 42 16.85 -2.07 -19.20
CA ALA A 42 16.16 -1.75 -20.44
C ALA A 42 15.72 -0.27 -20.48
N SER A 43 15.79 0.33 -21.66
CA SER A 43 15.24 1.67 -21.89
C SER A 43 13.71 1.65 -21.89
N LEU A 44 13.08 2.81 -21.65
CA LEU A 44 11.62 2.93 -21.66
C LEU A 44 10.99 2.43 -22.98
N GLU A 45 11.65 2.70 -24.13
CA GLU A 45 11.20 2.26 -25.44
C GLU A 45 11.32 0.73 -25.60
N GLN A 46 12.36 0.13 -25.06
CA GLN A 46 12.51 -1.33 -25.06
C GLN A 46 11.43 -1.98 -24.20
N VAL A 47 11.15 -1.42 -23.03
CA VAL A 47 10.07 -1.91 -22.15
C VAL A 47 8.70 -1.82 -22.81
N LYS A 48 8.40 -0.71 -23.53
CA LYS A 48 7.15 -0.56 -24.28
C LYS A 48 6.99 -1.61 -25.39
N GLY A 49 8.06 -2.09 -25.96
CA GLY A 49 8.06 -3.13 -27.00
C GLY A 49 7.95 -4.56 -26.48
N MET A 50 8.01 -4.78 -25.17
CA MET A 50 7.92 -6.12 -24.58
C MET A 50 6.49 -6.68 -24.66
N ALA A 51 6.37 -7.99 -24.79
CA ALA A 51 5.09 -8.67 -24.74
C ALA A 51 4.41 -8.43 -23.37
N ASN A 52 3.14 -8.06 -23.41
CA ASN A 52 2.34 -7.73 -22.21
C ASN A 52 2.75 -6.41 -21.50
N ALA A 53 3.63 -5.61 -22.08
CA ALA A 53 3.84 -4.24 -21.58
C ALA A 53 2.67 -3.35 -22.00
N VAL A 54 2.18 -2.56 -21.06
CA VAL A 54 1.12 -1.57 -21.31
C VAL A 54 1.63 -0.21 -20.88
N SER A 55 1.46 0.79 -21.76
CA SER A 55 1.83 2.17 -21.48
C SER A 55 0.59 2.97 -21.09
N ASP A 56 0.69 3.73 -20.03
CA ASP A 56 -0.35 4.63 -19.55
C ASP A 56 0.25 5.95 -19.06
N THR A 57 -0.57 6.98 -18.95
CA THR A 57 -0.15 8.29 -18.43
C THR A 57 -1.02 8.66 -17.24
N ILE A 58 -0.35 8.85 -16.10
CA ILE A 58 -1.02 9.29 -14.88
C ILE A 58 -0.80 10.80 -14.76
N LYS A 59 -1.90 11.56 -14.77
CA LYS A 59 -1.84 13.03 -14.76
C LYS A 59 -1.37 13.61 -13.44
N HIS A 60 -1.65 12.94 -12.34
CA HIS A 60 -1.38 13.46 -11.01
C HIS A 60 -0.97 12.33 -10.06
N ILE A 61 0.21 12.48 -9.47
CA ILE A 61 0.74 11.58 -8.43
C ILE A 61 1.09 12.43 -7.22
N THR A 62 0.56 12.05 -6.05
CA THR A 62 0.91 12.69 -4.78
C THR A 62 1.67 11.72 -3.89
N PHE A 63 2.49 12.26 -3.00
CA PHE A 63 3.18 11.45 -2.00
C PHE A 63 2.23 10.98 -0.88
N GLY A 64 1.21 11.78 -0.57
CA GLY A 64 0.32 11.56 0.58
C GLY A 64 -0.78 10.51 0.36
N ALA A 65 -0.98 10.04 -0.87
CA ALA A 65 -2.00 9.05 -1.19
C ALA A 65 -1.49 8.00 -2.18
N PRO A 66 -1.92 6.72 -2.06
CA PRO A 66 -1.60 5.69 -3.04
C PRO A 66 -2.10 6.08 -4.43
N THR A 67 -1.23 5.94 -5.43
CA THR A 67 -1.57 6.24 -6.83
C THR A 67 -2.43 5.13 -7.40
N TYR A 68 -3.62 5.45 -7.88
CA TYR A 68 -4.46 4.50 -8.60
C TYR A 68 -4.03 4.39 -10.06
N VAL A 69 -3.74 3.17 -10.51
CA VAL A 69 -3.35 2.86 -11.89
C VAL A 69 -4.53 2.23 -12.61
N GLY A 70 -5.09 2.95 -13.59
CA GLY A 70 -6.31 2.53 -14.31
C GLY A 70 -6.18 1.20 -15.05
N VAL A 71 -5.03 0.96 -15.66
CA VAL A 71 -4.76 -0.26 -16.44
C VAL A 71 -4.73 -1.50 -15.56
N THR A 72 -4.09 -1.44 -14.40
CA THR A 72 -3.99 -2.56 -13.47
C THR A 72 -5.16 -2.61 -12.48
N ARG A 73 -5.96 -1.55 -12.41
CA ARG A 73 -7.05 -1.36 -11.44
C ARG A 73 -6.60 -1.54 -9.99
N ALA A 74 -5.37 -1.12 -9.70
CA ALA A 74 -4.76 -1.27 -8.40
C ALA A 74 -4.24 0.07 -7.86
N SER A 75 -4.22 0.18 -6.55
CA SER A 75 -3.59 1.29 -5.84
C SER A 75 -2.14 0.95 -5.53
N GLU A 76 -1.23 1.79 -6.00
CA GLU A 76 0.22 1.58 -5.96
C GLU A 76 0.91 2.67 -5.15
N PRO A 77 1.12 2.47 -3.85
CA PRO A 77 1.76 3.46 -2.99
C PRO A 77 3.22 3.72 -3.37
N VAL A 78 3.88 2.71 -3.94
CA VAL A 78 5.29 2.80 -4.33
C VAL A 78 5.54 3.87 -5.39
N LEU A 79 4.57 4.15 -6.27
CA LEU A 79 4.72 5.11 -7.36
C LEU A 79 4.90 6.54 -6.85
N GLY A 80 4.17 6.94 -5.78
CA GLY A 80 4.33 8.25 -5.16
C GLY A 80 5.74 8.47 -4.59
N ALA A 81 6.26 7.46 -3.89
CA ALA A 81 7.60 7.52 -3.31
C ALA A 81 8.70 7.59 -4.37
N ILE A 82 8.53 6.90 -5.50
CA ILE A 82 9.50 6.91 -6.60
C ILE A 82 9.41 8.24 -7.39
N ALA A 83 8.19 8.68 -7.72
CA ALA A 83 8.00 9.93 -8.44
C ALA A 83 8.64 11.12 -7.72
N SER A 84 8.54 11.17 -6.38
CA SER A 84 9.13 12.24 -5.58
C SER A 84 10.66 12.29 -5.68
N LYS A 85 11.32 11.12 -5.75
CA LYS A 85 12.79 10.98 -5.80
C LYS A 85 13.36 10.99 -7.20
N SER A 86 12.55 10.72 -8.23
CA SER A 86 13.03 10.61 -9.62
C SER A 86 13.42 11.94 -10.19
N GLU A 87 14.39 11.94 -11.10
CA GLU A 87 14.75 13.09 -11.92
C GLU A 87 13.70 13.29 -13.04
N LEU A 88 13.52 14.55 -13.47
CA LEU A 88 12.63 14.86 -14.59
C LEU A 88 13.16 14.27 -15.89
N ASN A 89 12.25 13.77 -16.70
CA ASN A 89 12.52 13.23 -18.05
C ASN A 89 13.51 12.04 -18.08
N LYS A 90 13.73 11.39 -16.94
CA LYS A 90 14.58 10.20 -16.85
C LYS A 90 13.74 9.00 -16.44
N ALA A 91 13.93 7.87 -17.13
CA ALA A 91 13.28 6.62 -16.77
C ALA A 91 13.79 6.12 -15.41
N THR A 92 12.89 5.66 -14.57
CA THR A 92 13.26 5.06 -13.27
C THR A 92 13.76 3.63 -13.46
N ALA A 93 14.49 3.13 -12.47
CA ALA A 93 14.70 1.70 -12.37
C ALA A 93 13.34 0.97 -12.25
N PRO A 94 13.26 -0.28 -12.73
CA PRO A 94 12.04 -1.07 -12.59
C PRO A 94 11.74 -1.34 -11.11
N VAL A 95 10.46 -1.23 -10.76
CA VAL A 95 10.00 -1.37 -9.38
C VAL A 95 8.79 -2.28 -9.31
N LYS A 96 8.77 -3.12 -8.29
CA LYS A 96 7.63 -3.99 -7.99
C LYS A 96 6.54 -3.19 -7.27
N GLY A 97 5.35 -3.17 -7.86
CA GLY A 97 4.13 -2.70 -7.21
C GLY A 97 3.26 -3.85 -6.69
N ASN A 98 2.02 -3.53 -6.34
CA ASN A 98 1.05 -4.51 -5.87
C ASN A 98 0.54 -5.41 -7.01
N ALA A 99 0.29 -4.85 -8.19
CA ALA A 99 -0.31 -5.56 -9.30
C ALA A 99 0.65 -5.81 -10.48
N ALA A 100 1.71 -5.01 -10.63
CA ALA A 100 2.63 -5.09 -11.75
C ALA A 100 4.05 -4.61 -11.38
N VAL A 101 4.98 -4.77 -12.32
CA VAL A 101 6.28 -4.11 -12.30
C VAL A 101 6.17 -2.83 -13.13
N TYR A 102 6.66 -1.73 -12.60
CA TYR A 102 6.55 -0.40 -13.19
C TYR A 102 7.91 0.17 -13.55
N VAL A 103 7.99 0.77 -14.71
CA VAL A 103 9.04 1.70 -15.12
C VAL A 103 8.33 2.99 -15.48
N MET A 104 8.71 4.09 -14.87
CA MET A 104 8.04 5.36 -15.05
C MET A 104 9.04 6.46 -15.46
N GLN A 105 8.51 7.50 -16.08
CA GLN A 105 9.23 8.73 -16.37
C GLN A 105 8.40 9.89 -15.85
N VAL A 106 8.97 10.71 -14.99
CA VAL A 106 8.33 11.91 -14.47
C VAL A 106 8.58 13.05 -15.45
N ILE A 107 7.51 13.59 -16.02
CA ILE A 107 7.56 14.65 -17.03
C ILE A 107 7.54 16.03 -16.38
N ASN A 108 6.77 16.20 -15.31
CA ASN A 108 6.63 17.45 -14.59
C ASN A 108 6.59 17.22 -13.10
N LYS A 109 7.10 18.17 -12.32
CA LYS A 109 6.99 18.23 -10.87
C LYS A 109 6.55 19.62 -10.48
N GLU A 110 5.51 19.70 -9.71
CA GLU A 110 5.02 20.93 -9.13
C GLU A 110 5.16 20.85 -7.61
N ASN A 111 5.72 21.87 -7.03
CA ASN A 111 5.73 22.02 -5.58
C ASN A 111 4.37 22.58 -5.15
N ASN A 112 3.91 22.17 -3.97
CA ASN A 112 2.75 22.81 -3.38
C ASN A 112 3.05 24.31 -3.23
N ALA A 113 2.11 25.14 -3.67
CA ALA A 113 2.24 26.59 -3.58
C ALA A 113 2.19 27.13 -2.15
N GLU A 114 1.67 26.32 -1.22
CA GLU A 114 1.63 26.67 0.19
C GLU A 114 2.99 26.43 0.86
N GLU A 115 3.51 27.45 1.50
CA GLU A 115 4.69 27.33 2.34
C GLU A 115 4.40 26.41 3.53
N PHE A 116 5.39 25.59 3.90
CA PHE A 116 5.30 24.74 5.07
C PHE A 116 5.04 25.59 6.33
N ASN A 117 3.92 25.34 6.99
CA ASN A 117 3.57 25.97 8.25
C ASN A 117 3.45 24.90 9.36
N ALA A 118 4.47 24.83 10.21
CA ALA A 118 4.56 23.83 11.27
C ALA A 118 3.32 23.80 12.18
N LYS A 119 2.74 24.97 12.48
CA LYS A 119 1.56 25.07 13.33
C LYS A 119 0.30 24.51 12.66
N ASN A 120 0.15 24.72 11.36
CA ASN A 120 -0.98 24.15 10.60
C ASN A 120 -0.84 22.63 10.51
N GLU A 121 0.36 22.13 10.25
CA GLU A 121 0.64 20.69 10.21
C GLU A 121 0.42 20.03 11.57
N GLU A 122 0.86 20.65 12.65
CA GLU A 122 0.61 20.18 14.02
C GLU A 122 -0.89 20.10 14.30
N THR A 123 -1.67 21.11 13.93
CA THR A 123 -3.13 21.12 14.10
C THR A 123 -3.80 20.02 13.28
N THR A 124 -3.34 19.80 12.05
CA THR A 124 -3.85 18.75 11.17
C THR A 124 -3.57 17.38 11.75
N LEU A 125 -2.34 17.13 12.20
CA LEU A 125 -1.94 15.88 12.85
C LEU A 125 -2.70 15.65 14.16
N ALA A 126 -2.88 16.69 14.98
CA ALA A 126 -3.66 16.60 16.21
C ALA A 126 -5.13 16.23 15.92
N THR A 127 -5.72 16.84 14.90
CA THR A 127 -7.09 16.53 14.47
C THR A 127 -7.22 15.10 13.94
N MET A 128 -6.25 14.64 13.14
CA MET A 128 -6.21 13.26 12.68
C MET A 128 -6.06 12.27 13.86
N SER A 129 -5.16 12.55 14.78
CA SER A 129 -4.94 11.71 15.97
C SER A 129 -6.17 11.63 16.86
N ALA A 130 -6.89 12.75 17.02
CA ALA A 130 -8.13 12.80 17.79
C ALA A 130 -9.24 11.89 17.22
N ARG A 131 -9.26 11.65 15.91
CA ARG A 131 -10.22 10.70 15.28
C ARG A 131 -9.99 9.25 15.71
N PHE A 132 -8.78 8.91 16.10
CA PHE A 132 -8.42 7.58 16.59
C PHE A 132 -8.51 7.45 18.12
N ALA A 133 -8.83 8.53 18.82
CA ALA A 133 -8.93 8.52 20.30
C ALA A 133 -10.00 7.55 20.81
N SER A 134 -11.07 7.31 20.05
CA SER A 134 -12.11 6.34 20.41
C SER A 134 -11.60 4.89 20.37
N SER A 135 -10.70 4.55 19.44
CA SER A 135 -10.11 3.21 19.37
C SER A 135 -9.15 2.95 20.53
N PHE A 136 -8.46 4.00 21.00
CA PHE A 136 -7.54 3.90 22.14
C PHE A 136 -8.21 3.42 23.43
N ILE A 137 -9.47 3.82 23.67
CA ILE A 137 -10.23 3.36 24.82
C ILE A 137 -10.47 1.84 24.72
N ASN A 138 -10.84 1.34 23.53
CA ASN A 138 -11.01 -0.10 23.32
C ASN A 138 -9.70 -0.87 23.53
N ASP A 139 -8.58 -0.35 23.03
CA ASP A 139 -7.26 -0.94 23.24
C ASP A 139 -6.88 -0.98 24.73
N LEU A 140 -7.27 0.05 25.50
CA LEU A 140 -7.09 0.06 26.96
C LEU A 140 -7.96 -1.00 27.66
N TYR A 141 -9.22 -1.17 27.25
CA TYR A 141 -10.10 -2.20 27.76
C TYR A 141 -9.52 -3.59 27.51
N GLU A 142 -9.04 -3.85 26.30
CA GLU A 142 -8.40 -5.13 25.97
C GLU A 142 -7.11 -5.34 26.77
N LYS A 143 -6.25 -4.34 26.85
CA LYS A 143 -4.97 -4.41 27.58
C LYS A 143 -5.18 -4.59 29.09
N ALA A 144 -6.19 -3.95 29.65
CA ALA A 144 -6.55 -4.08 31.06
C ALA A 144 -7.37 -5.35 31.34
N ASN A 145 -7.69 -6.15 30.31
CA ASN A 145 -8.52 -7.35 30.43
C ASN A 145 -9.84 -7.08 31.17
N VAL A 146 -10.48 -5.97 30.88
CA VAL A 146 -11.75 -5.58 31.49
C VAL A 146 -12.83 -6.55 31.03
N LYS A 147 -13.49 -7.20 32.01
CA LYS A 147 -14.63 -8.06 31.74
C LYS A 147 -15.92 -7.32 32.08
N ASP A 148 -16.85 -7.32 31.13
CA ASP A 148 -18.17 -6.76 31.33
C ASP A 148 -19.17 -7.89 31.70
N ASP A 149 -19.39 -8.06 32.98
CA ASP A 149 -20.29 -9.09 33.53
C ASP A 149 -21.70 -8.55 33.80
N ARG A 150 -22.03 -7.33 33.32
CA ARG A 150 -23.37 -6.72 33.56
C ARG A 150 -24.51 -7.58 33.04
N TYR A 151 -24.30 -8.33 31.98
CA TYR A 151 -25.30 -9.26 31.43
C TYR A 151 -25.74 -10.37 32.40
N LEU A 152 -24.99 -10.59 33.49
CA LEU A 152 -25.37 -11.56 34.54
C LEU A 152 -26.40 -10.99 35.50
N TYR A 153 -26.58 -9.67 35.50
CA TYR A 153 -27.41 -8.97 36.48
C TYR A 153 -28.62 -8.24 35.88
N PHE A 154 -28.69 -8.15 34.53
CA PHE A 154 -29.75 -7.45 33.81
C PHE A 154 -30.33 -8.29 32.67
#